data_c45274534f1db2a47ac4a0f94c5d9840
#
_entry.id   c45274534f1db2a47ac4a0f94c5d9840
#
_cell.length_a   1.000
_cell.length_b   1.000
_cell.length_c   1.000
_cell.angle_alpha   90.00
_cell.angle_beta   90.00
_cell.angle_gamma   90.00
#
_symmetry.space_group_name_H-M   'P 1'
#
loop_
_entity.id
_entity.type
_entity.pdbx_description
1 polymer ?
#
loop_
_entity_poly.entity_id
_entity_poly.type
_entity_poly.pdbx_seq_one_letter_code
_entity_poly.pdbx_strand_id
1 'polypeptide(L)'
;HPDKGGDTARFQEIQTAYDTLSDPQRRQQYDMMGQAGPQHHGFGFGPGQFDFSGFQGFGPGDPFMDLRDFFARGQQRQQRRNKDIVVQHPISLFDSLTGKKETIQYRTSVGTNTTVEIEIPPAVNFGYRVRYPNHGDDAVPNLPRGDLILDISMVLPHNYWVEHNNLLHTRIEISVWQAIVGGDYYFTNFDGKQFKIKVPAGTQPATKFRLNGQGMMLNKQTRGDMCLVTEINIPAIHDSERVSIINKLSNPQ
;
A
#
# COMPACT_ATOMS: atom_id res chain seq x y z
N HIS A 1 14.29 -8.74 -14.12
CA HIS A 1 13.21 -9.58 -13.60
C HIS A 1 11.95 -8.71 -13.48
N PRO A 2 10.75 -9.17 -13.90
CA PRO A 2 9.51 -8.40 -13.83
C PRO A 2 9.23 -7.84 -12.44
N ASP A 3 9.56 -8.58 -11.38
CA ASP A 3 9.37 -8.19 -9.97
C ASP A 3 10.24 -7.00 -9.51
N LYS A 4 11.15 -6.50 -10.36
CA LYS A 4 12.01 -5.35 -10.08
C LYS A 4 11.83 -4.20 -11.09
N GLY A 5 10.67 -4.14 -11.77
CA GLY A 5 10.34 -3.07 -12.72
C GLY A 5 10.97 -3.20 -14.12
N GLY A 6 11.40 -4.40 -14.48
CA GLY A 6 11.91 -4.70 -15.84
C GLY A 6 10.76 -4.96 -16.82
N ASP A 7 10.97 -4.56 -18.09
CA ASP A 7 10.03 -4.78 -19.19
C ASP A 7 9.91 -6.30 -19.49
N THR A 8 8.69 -6.81 -19.39
CA THR A 8 8.38 -8.23 -19.59
C THR A 8 8.69 -8.71 -21.01
N ALA A 9 8.51 -7.84 -22.01
CA ALA A 9 8.82 -8.15 -23.41
C ALA A 9 10.34 -8.30 -23.63
N ARG A 10 11.14 -7.42 -23.08
CA ARG A 10 12.60 -7.51 -23.12
C ARG A 10 13.15 -8.73 -22.38
N PHE A 11 12.53 -9.10 -21.27
CA PHE A 11 12.94 -10.31 -20.54
C PHE A 11 12.67 -11.56 -21.37
N GLN A 12 11.54 -11.65 -22.07
CA GLN A 12 11.20 -12.74 -22.95
C GLN A 12 12.15 -12.86 -24.15
N GLU A 13 12.53 -11.73 -24.75
CA GLU A 13 13.54 -11.70 -25.84
C GLU A 13 14.89 -12.22 -25.38
N ILE A 14 15.37 -11.77 -24.21
CA ILE A 14 16.65 -12.20 -23.64
C ILE A 14 16.61 -13.70 -23.28
N GLN A 15 15.52 -14.19 -22.74
CA GLN A 15 15.37 -15.59 -22.39
C GLN A 15 15.32 -16.49 -23.62
N THR A 16 14.62 -16.09 -24.67
CA THR A 16 14.57 -16.81 -25.95
C THR A 16 15.96 -16.83 -26.62
N ALA A 17 16.68 -15.72 -26.59
CA ALA A 17 18.05 -15.64 -27.09
C ALA A 17 19.01 -16.54 -26.29
N TYR A 18 18.89 -16.56 -24.97
CA TYR A 18 19.69 -17.42 -24.10
C TYR A 18 19.43 -18.91 -24.36
N ASP A 19 18.18 -19.31 -24.46
CA ASP A 19 17.77 -20.72 -24.71
C ASP A 19 18.22 -21.20 -26.09
N THR A 20 18.32 -20.31 -27.08
CA THR A 20 18.83 -20.61 -28.40
C THR A 20 20.37 -20.72 -28.44
N LEU A 21 21.05 -19.91 -27.66
CA LEU A 21 22.53 -19.83 -27.70
C LEU A 21 23.20 -20.72 -26.65
N SER A 22 22.51 -21.15 -25.60
CA SER A 22 23.06 -21.99 -24.54
C SER A 22 23.19 -23.45 -24.92
N ASP A 23 22.42 -23.93 -25.90
CA ASP A 23 22.48 -25.30 -26.40
C ASP A 23 23.30 -25.33 -27.70
N PRO A 24 24.43 -26.09 -27.77
CA PRO A 24 25.27 -26.18 -28.96
C PRO A 24 24.53 -26.69 -30.20
N GLN A 25 23.53 -27.57 -30.05
CA GLN A 25 22.74 -28.09 -31.17
C GLN A 25 21.76 -27.04 -31.71
N ARG A 26 21.14 -26.27 -30.83
CA ARG A 26 20.23 -25.19 -31.24
C ARG A 26 20.98 -24.03 -31.87
N ARG A 27 22.17 -23.72 -31.37
CA ARG A 27 23.05 -22.72 -31.97
C ARG A 27 23.45 -23.12 -33.38
N GLN A 28 23.85 -24.38 -33.62
CA GLN A 28 24.21 -24.89 -34.95
C GLN A 28 23.02 -24.82 -35.92
N GLN A 29 21.82 -25.13 -35.50
CA GLN A 29 20.61 -24.99 -36.33
C GLN A 29 20.29 -23.53 -36.64
N TYR A 30 20.45 -22.61 -35.71
CA TYR A 30 20.28 -21.18 -35.93
C TYR A 30 21.33 -20.64 -36.94
N ASP A 31 22.58 -21.05 -36.80
CA ASP A 31 23.67 -20.64 -37.69
C ASP A 31 23.50 -21.22 -39.12
N MET A 32 22.95 -22.45 -39.23
CA MET A 32 22.61 -23.04 -40.54
C MET A 32 21.44 -22.35 -41.24
N MET A 33 20.41 -21.92 -40.47
CA MET A 33 19.29 -21.13 -40.99
C MET A 33 19.71 -19.70 -41.38
N GLY A 34 20.67 -19.10 -40.67
CA GLY A 34 21.23 -17.78 -40.98
C GLY A 34 22.11 -17.73 -42.22
N GLN A 35 22.68 -18.86 -42.67
CA GLN A 35 23.50 -18.95 -43.87
C GLN A 35 22.71 -19.24 -45.17
N ALA A 36 21.44 -19.60 -45.09
CA ALA A 36 20.55 -19.70 -46.24
C ALA A 36 20.14 -18.28 -46.68
N GLY A 37 20.84 -17.71 -47.63
CA GLY A 37 20.68 -16.34 -48.12
C GLY A 37 19.29 -15.95 -48.60
N PRO A 38 19.06 -14.70 -49.05
CA PRO A 38 17.76 -13.99 -49.10
C PRO A 38 16.85 -14.40 -50.28
N GLN A 39 16.61 -15.70 -50.49
CA GLN A 39 15.79 -16.17 -51.64
C GLN A 39 14.58 -17.06 -51.25
N HIS A 40 14.18 -17.15 -50.00
CA HIS A 40 12.89 -17.73 -49.68
C HIS A 40 12.01 -16.77 -48.85
N HIS A 41 10.95 -16.34 -49.55
CA HIS A 41 9.86 -15.51 -49.06
C HIS A 41 9.34 -15.95 -47.69
N GLY A 42 9.23 -15.00 -46.75
CA GLY A 42 8.19 -15.01 -45.74
C GLY A 42 8.61 -15.08 -44.29
N PHE A 43 9.60 -14.31 -43.84
CA PHE A 43 9.70 -13.95 -42.42
C PHE A 43 9.89 -12.44 -42.31
N GLY A 44 8.75 -11.72 -42.29
CA GLY A 44 8.70 -10.30 -42.03
C GLY A 44 8.95 -10.00 -40.56
N PHE A 45 10.11 -9.45 -40.23
CA PHE A 45 10.36 -8.79 -38.96
C PHE A 45 9.64 -7.44 -38.97
N GLY A 46 8.38 -7.43 -38.50
CA GLY A 46 7.65 -6.21 -38.19
C GLY A 46 7.30 -6.21 -36.70
N PRO A 47 7.32 -5.06 -36.03
CA PRO A 47 6.96 -5.00 -34.61
C PRO A 47 5.45 -5.29 -34.48
N GLY A 48 5.10 -6.51 -34.07
CA GLY A 48 3.71 -6.82 -33.67
C GLY A 48 3.07 -8.10 -34.17
N GLN A 49 3.69 -8.94 -35.01
CA GLN A 49 3.01 -10.14 -35.50
C GLN A 49 3.99 -11.29 -35.74
N PHE A 50 4.20 -12.13 -34.73
CA PHE A 50 4.79 -13.44 -34.89
C PHE A 50 3.74 -14.39 -35.47
N ASP A 51 3.81 -14.62 -36.79
CA ASP A 51 3.02 -15.69 -37.44
C ASP A 51 3.74 -17.03 -37.20
N PHE A 52 3.22 -17.81 -36.28
CA PHE A 52 3.73 -19.13 -35.87
C PHE A 52 3.21 -20.28 -36.75
N SER A 53 2.57 -19.99 -37.86
CA SER A 53 1.95 -21.00 -38.72
C SER A 53 2.96 -21.86 -39.56
N GLY A 54 4.23 -21.43 -39.59
CA GLY A 54 5.29 -22.10 -40.37
C GLY A 54 6.02 -23.24 -39.68
N PHE A 55 5.72 -23.54 -38.42
CA PHE A 55 6.44 -24.54 -37.60
C PHE A 55 5.69 -25.87 -37.51
N GLN A 56 5.21 -26.39 -38.63
CA GLN A 56 4.51 -27.69 -38.75
C GLN A 56 5.49 -28.81 -39.11
N GLY A 57 6.44 -29.19 -38.22
CA GLY A 57 7.43 -30.19 -38.60
C GLY A 57 8.12 -30.99 -37.50
N PHE A 58 7.67 -30.92 -36.24
CA PHE A 58 8.34 -31.64 -35.15
C PHE A 58 7.39 -32.67 -34.49
N GLY A 59 7.91 -33.90 -34.29
CA GLY A 59 7.14 -35.06 -33.81
C GLY A 59 6.90 -35.05 -32.28
N PRO A 60 6.16 -36.07 -31.76
CA PRO A 60 5.81 -36.17 -30.36
C PRO A 60 7.05 -36.46 -29.49
N GLY A 61 7.47 -35.49 -28.68
CA GLY A 61 8.63 -35.56 -27.79
C GLY A 61 9.49 -34.31 -27.74
N ASP A 62 9.07 -33.23 -28.42
CA ASP A 62 9.83 -31.98 -28.47
C ASP A 62 9.54 -31.08 -27.24
N PRO A 63 10.56 -30.59 -26.53
CA PRO A 63 10.40 -29.60 -25.41
C PRO A 63 9.63 -28.34 -25.78
N PHE A 64 9.51 -28.05 -27.10
CA PHE A 64 8.68 -26.96 -27.60
C PHE A 64 7.18 -27.20 -27.51
N MET A 65 6.72 -28.48 -27.46
CA MET A 65 5.32 -28.75 -27.21
C MET A 65 4.90 -28.44 -25.79
N ASP A 66 5.78 -28.66 -24.81
CA ASP A 66 5.53 -28.29 -23.42
C ASP A 66 5.46 -26.75 -23.26
N LEU A 67 6.29 -26.00 -24.01
CA LEU A 67 6.27 -24.54 -23.99
C LEU A 67 5.02 -23.99 -24.69
N ARG A 68 4.59 -24.59 -25.79
CA ARG A 68 3.34 -24.24 -26.49
C ARG A 68 2.11 -24.56 -25.65
N ASP A 69 2.13 -25.70 -24.95
CA ASP A 69 1.07 -26.07 -24.00
C ASP A 69 1.10 -25.18 -22.74
N PHE A 70 2.27 -24.73 -22.31
CA PHE A 70 2.40 -23.74 -21.24
C PHE A 70 1.85 -22.37 -21.66
N PHE A 71 2.14 -21.90 -22.89
CA PHE A 71 1.54 -20.66 -23.42
C PHE A 71 0.05 -20.82 -23.75
N ALA A 72 -0.38 -21.98 -24.25
CA ALA A 72 -1.80 -22.27 -24.47
C ALA A 72 -2.57 -22.42 -23.15
N ARG A 73 -1.92 -22.93 -22.10
CA ARG A 73 -2.47 -22.95 -20.74
C ARG A 73 -2.37 -21.60 -20.05
N GLY A 74 -1.37 -20.78 -20.37
CA GLY A 74 -1.24 -19.40 -19.88
C GLY A 74 -2.28 -18.45 -20.49
N GLN A 75 -2.80 -18.73 -21.68
CA GLN A 75 -4.06 -18.23 -22.20
C GLN A 75 -5.25 -19.04 -21.69
N GLN A 76 -5.13 -19.63 -20.49
CA GLN A 76 -6.29 -20.10 -19.77
C GLN A 76 -7.28 -18.94 -19.76
N ARG A 77 -8.32 -19.07 -20.59
CA ARG A 77 -9.49 -18.23 -20.66
C ARG A 77 -9.66 -17.54 -19.31
N GLN A 78 -9.26 -16.28 -19.20
CA GLN A 78 -9.81 -15.44 -18.14
C GLN A 78 -11.30 -15.66 -18.27
N GLN A 79 -11.87 -16.46 -17.40
CA GLN A 79 -13.31 -16.70 -17.40
C GLN A 79 -13.91 -15.30 -17.39
N ARG A 80 -14.55 -14.94 -18.51
CA ARG A 80 -15.22 -13.65 -18.60
C ARG A 80 -16.14 -13.58 -17.40
N ARG A 81 -15.84 -12.68 -16.50
CA ARG A 81 -16.65 -12.40 -15.32
C ARG A 81 -17.06 -10.93 -15.32
N ASN A 82 -18.05 -10.59 -14.54
CA ASN A 82 -18.42 -9.22 -14.32
C ASN A 82 -17.27 -8.42 -13.69
N LYS A 83 -17.36 -7.10 -13.74
CA LYS A 83 -16.33 -6.20 -13.22
C LYS A 83 -16.26 -6.26 -11.70
N ASP A 84 -15.06 -6.06 -11.18
CA ASP A 84 -14.86 -5.84 -9.76
C ASP A 84 -15.37 -4.45 -9.38
N ILE A 85 -15.91 -4.32 -8.17
CA ILE A 85 -16.33 -3.02 -7.60
C ILE A 85 -15.33 -2.63 -6.54
N VAL A 86 -14.77 -1.42 -6.64
CA VAL A 86 -13.86 -0.86 -5.64
C VAL A 86 -14.64 0.16 -4.81
N VAL A 87 -14.67 -0.05 -3.49
CA VAL A 87 -15.31 0.86 -2.54
C VAL A 87 -14.26 1.36 -1.56
N GLN A 88 -14.13 2.67 -1.43
CA GLN A 88 -13.33 3.26 -0.37
C GLN A 88 -14.09 3.18 0.96
N HIS A 89 -13.43 2.62 1.96
CA HIS A 89 -14.04 2.42 3.27
C HIS A 89 -13.18 3.07 4.36
N PRO A 90 -13.68 4.13 5.03
CA PRO A 90 -12.96 4.81 6.09
C PRO A 90 -13.03 4.01 7.39
N ILE A 91 -11.88 3.82 8.06
CA ILE A 91 -11.80 3.26 9.40
C ILE A 91 -11.05 4.20 10.34
N SER A 92 -11.36 4.13 11.63
CA SER A 92 -10.61 4.89 12.62
C SER A 92 -9.22 4.28 12.87
N LEU A 93 -8.31 5.09 13.39
CA LEU A 93 -6.99 4.62 13.82
C LEU A 93 -7.10 3.51 14.89
N PHE A 94 -8.11 3.58 15.75
CA PHE A 94 -8.38 2.54 16.76
C PHE A 94 -8.84 1.23 16.10
N ASP A 95 -9.80 1.30 15.16
CA ASP A 95 -10.28 0.12 14.43
C ASP A 95 -9.15 -0.57 13.64
N SER A 96 -8.17 0.21 13.16
CA SER A 96 -7.00 -0.37 12.48
C SER A 96 -6.15 -1.25 13.38
N LEU A 97 -6.14 -1.00 14.70
CA LEU A 97 -5.41 -1.83 15.68
C LEU A 97 -6.20 -3.09 16.07
N THR A 98 -7.50 -2.93 16.31
CA THR A 98 -8.34 -3.96 16.93
C THR A 98 -9.03 -4.85 15.90
N GLY A 99 -9.15 -4.37 14.68
CA GLY A 99 -10.06 -4.93 13.69
C GLY A 99 -11.51 -4.51 13.95
N LYS A 100 -12.35 -4.69 12.95
CA LYS A 100 -13.78 -4.33 13.01
C LYS A 100 -14.62 -5.23 12.13
N LYS A 101 -15.79 -5.62 12.65
CA LYS A 101 -16.84 -6.25 11.84
C LYS A 101 -17.97 -5.25 11.66
N GLU A 102 -18.38 -5.05 10.43
CA GLU A 102 -19.49 -4.15 10.13
C GLU A 102 -20.20 -4.54 8.83
N THR A 103 -21.37 -3.98 8.64
CA THR A 103 -22.16 -4.20 7.43
C THR A 103 -22.09 -2.96 6.56
N ILE A 104 -21.65 -3.11 5.31
CA ILE A 104 -21.60 -2.04 4.34
C ILE A 104 -22.67 -2.21 3.27
N GLN A 105 -23.12 -1.08 2.73
CA GLN A 105 -24.00 -1.04 1.57
C GLN A 105 -23.28 -0.36 0.41
N TYR A 106 -23.37 -0.96 -0.76
CA TYR A 106 -22.84 -0.40 -1.99
C TYR A 106 -23.82 -0.65 -3.15
N ARG A 107 -23.60 0.05 -4.25
CA ARG A 107 -24.49 -0.03 -5.42
C ARG A 107 -23.73 -0.65 -6.59
N THR A 108 -24.36 -1.64 -7.23
CA THR A 108 -23.84 -2.24 -8.47
C THR A 108 -24.07 -1.30 -9.66
N SER A 109 -23.43 -1.55 -10.80
CA SER A 109 -23.57 -0.71 -12.00
C SER A 109 -24.98 -0.75 -12.58
N VAL A 110 -25.73 -1.81 -12.35
CA VAL A 110 -27.16 -1.92 -12.72
C VAL A 110 -28.09 -1.21 -11.73
N GLY A 111 -27.54 -0.62 -10.66
CA GLY A 111 -28.31 0.16 -9.70
C GLY A 111 -28.86 -0.63 -8.50
N THR A 112 -28.54 -1.90 -8.37
CA THR A 112 -28.97 -2.74 -7.24
C THR A 112 -28.17 -2.38 -5.99
N ASN A 113 -28.86 -2.11 -4.86
CA ASN A 113 -28.23 -1.95 -3.57
C ASN A 113 -27.91 -3.32 -2.99
N THR A 114 -26.65 -3.54 -2.69
CA THR A 114 -26.18 -4.80 -2.10
C THR A 114 -25.59 -4.53 -0.72
N THR A 115 -25.93 -5.40 0.22
CA THR A 115 -25.44 -5.33 1.61
C THR A 115 -24.53 -6.52 1.85
N VAL A 116 -23.35 -6.24 2.41
CA VAL A 116 -22.33 -7.27 2.71
C VAL A 116 -21.79 -7.03 4.11
N GLU A 117 -21.69 -8.11 4.88
CA GLU A 117 -20.95 -8.11 6.15
C GLU A 117 -19.46 -8.24 5.83
N ILE A 118 -18.68 -7.28 6.33
CA ILE A 118 -17.23 -7.22 6.14
C ILE A 118 -16.51 -7.44 7.46
N GLU A 119 -15.38 -8.09 7.40
CA GLU A 119 -14.47 -8.24 8.52
C GLU A 119 -13.13 -7.62 8.17
N ILE A 120 -12.79 -6.54 8.84
CA ILE A 120 -11.50 -5.88 8.73
C ILE A 120 -10.60 -6.50 9.80
N PRO A 121 -9.50 -7.17 9.40
CA PRO A 121 -8.61 -7.78 10.37
C PRO A 121 -7.88 -6.73 11.20
N PRO A 122 -7.39 -7.08 12.40
CA PRO A 122 -6.52 -6.20 13.16
C PRO A 122 -5.17 -5.98 12.44
N ALA A 123 -4.47 -4.93 12.81
CA ALA A 123 -3.16 -4.56 12.28
C ALA A 123 -3.18 -4.13 10.79
N VAL A 124 -4.21 -3.41 10.40
CA VAL A 124 -4.35 -2.83 9.06
C VAL A 124 -3.58 -1.52 8.97
N ASN A 125 -2.86 -1.31 7.85
CA ASN A 125 -2.13 -0.10 7.52
C ASN A 125 -2.76 0.67 6.35
N PHE A 126 -2.22 1.85 6.03
CA PHE A 126 -2.61 2.63 4.86
C PHE A 126 -2.52 1.82 3.58
N GLY A 127 -3.53 1.96 2.71
CA GLY A 127 -3.59 1.29 1.42
C GLY A 127 -3.88 -0.21 1.50
N TYR A 128 -4.32 -0.70 2.65
CA TYR A 128 -4.74 -2.09 2.79
C TYR A 128 -6.02 -2.35 1.99
N ARG A 129 -6.03 -3.45 1.23
CA ARG A 129 -7.18 -3.86 0.43
C ARG A 129 -7.67 -5.22 0.86
N VAL A 130 -8.99 -5.32 1.02
CA VAL A 130 -9.68 -6.58 1.32
C VAL A 130 -10.52 -6.96 0.11
N ARG A 131 -10.42 -8.21 -0.33
CA ARG A 131 -11.19 -8.75 -1.45
C ARG A 131 -12.25 -9.70 -0.95
N TYR A 132 -13.49 -9.44 -1.35
CA TYR A 132 -14.65 -10.31 -1.11
C TYR A 132 -15.08 -10.93 -2.43
N PRO A 133 -14.81 -12.23 -2.65
CA PRO A 133 -15.14 -12.91 -3.91
C PRO A 133 -16.63 -12.94 -4.18
N ASN A 134 -17.02 -12.80 -5.46
CA ASN A 134 -18.41 -12.84 -5.92
C ASN A 134 -19.35 -11.78 -5.32
N HIS A 135 -18.79 -10.68 -4.79
CA HIS A 135 -19.56 -9.54 -4.28
C HIS A 135 -19.41 -8.29 -5.14
N GLY A 136 -18.81 -8.41 -6.33
CA GLY A 136 -18.69 -7.32 -7.28
C GLY A 136 -19.93 -7.11 -8.14
N ASP A 137 -19.72 -6.61 -9.36
CA ASP A 137 -20.80 -6.27 -10.30
C ASP A 137 -21.50 -7.52 -10.87
N ASP A 138 -22.74 -7.31 -11.31
CA ASP A 138 -23.60 -8.33 -11.89
C ASP A 138 -24.29 -7.82 -13.18
N ALA A 139 -23.67 -6.85 -13.86
CA ALA A 139 -24.24 -6.16 -15.02
C ALA A 139 -24.52 -7.08 -16.20
N VAL A 140 -23.73 -8.14 -16.39
CA VAL A 140 -23.89 -9.08 -17.49
C VAL A 140 -24.53 -10.37 -16.97
N PRO A 141 -25.79 -10.68 -17.35
CA PRO A 141 -26.43 -11.94 -17.00
C PRO A 141 -25.61 -13.14 -17.52
N ASN A 142 -25.65 -14.23 -16.82
CA ASN A 142 -24.93 -15.50 -17.15
C ASN A 142 -23.39 -15.44 -17.04
N LEU A 143 -22.81 -14.33 -16.60
CA LEU A 143 -21.41 -14.32 -16.17
C LEU A 143 -21.32 -14.34 -14.64
N PRO A 144 -20.29 -15.00 -14.08
CA PRO A 144 -20.02 -14.92 -12.66
C PRO A 144 -19.88 -13.46 -12.21
N ARG A 145 -20.30 -13.15 -10.99
CA ARG A 145 -20.10 -11.82 -10.41
C ARG A 145 -18.61 -11.50 -10.30
N GLY A 146 -18.28 -10.23 -10.39
CA GLY A 146 -16.96 -9.73 -10.02
C GLY A 146 -16.71 -9.82 -8.51
N ASP A 147 -15.63 -9.24 -8.05
CA ASP A 147 -15.31 -9.18 -6.63
C ASP A 147 -15.52 -7.76 -6.10
N LEU A 148 -15.84 -7.68 -4.81
CA LEU A 148 -15.83 -6.41 -4.09
C LEU A 148 -14.43 -6.24 -3.50
N ILE A 149 -13.80 -5.11 -3.82
CA ILE A 149 -12.50 -4.71 -3.29
C ILE A 149 -12.74 -3.51 -2.38
N LEU A 150 -12.49 -3.69 -1.10
CA LEU A 150 -12.48 -2.59 -0.14
C LEU A 150 -11.09 -1.98 -0.09
N ASP A 151 -11.01 -0.72 -0.46
CA ASP A 151 -9.80 0.11 -0.33
C ASP A 151 -9.89 0.86 0.99
N ILE A 152 -9.16 0.36 2.00
CA ILE A 152 -9.26 0.88 3.36
C ILE A 152 -8.54 2.23 3.45
N SER A 153 -9.28 3.27 3.79
CA SER A 153 -8.76 4.60 4.11
C SER A 153 -8.77 4.80 5.62
N MET A 154 -7.65 5.30 6.16
CA MET A 154 -7.52 5.52 7.61
C MET A 154 -7.85 6.96 7.95
N VAL A 155 -8.82 7.16 8.83
CA VAL A 155 -9.18 8.47 9.38
C VAL A 155 -8.42 8.70 10.67
N LEU A 156 -7.56 9.72 10.66
CA LEU A 156 -6.82 10.12 11.84
C LEU A 156 -7.62 11.12 12.68
N PRO A 157 -7.52 11.10 14.03
CA PRO A 157 -8.06 12.15 14.86
C PRO A 157 -7.44 13.52 14.50
N HIS A 158 -8.16 14.61 14.81
CA HIS A 158 -7.84 15.96 14.34
C HIS A 158 -6.39 16.44 14.60
N ASN A 159 -5.81 16.06 15.71
CA ASN A 159 -4.46 16.47 16.12
C ASN A 159 -3.37 15.43 15.79
N TYR A 160 -3.72 14.37 15.01
CA TYR A 160 -2.79 13.34 14.58
C TYR A 160 -2.44 13.50 13.10
N TRP A 161 -1.20 13.18 12.75
CA TRP A 161 -0.74 13.07 11.36
C TRP A 161 0.35 12.01 11.23
N VAL A 162 0.63 11.59 10.03
CA VAL A 162 1.68 10.62 9.74
C VAL A 162 2.74 11.30 8.88
N GLU A 163 3.99 11.21 9.31
CA GLU A 163 5.14 11.62 8.50
C GLU A 163 5.66 10.45 7.65
N HIS A 164 6.65 10.75 6.81
CA HIS A 164 7.40 9.75 6.07
C HIS A 164 7.86 8.63 7.01
N ASN A 165 7.82 7.37 6.55
CA ASN A 165 8.12 6.16 7.34
C ASN A 165 7.02 5.66 8.28
N ASN A 166 5.76 6.07 8.09
CA ASN A 166 4.62 5.63 8.91
C ASN A 166 4.77 5.96 10.41
N LEU A 167 5.56 6.98 10.76
CA LEU A 167 5.67 7.48 12.11
C LEU A 167 4.45 8.34 12.45
N LEU A 168 3.68 7.90 13.44
CA LEU A 168 2.51 8.63 13.90
C LEU A 168 2.94 9.79 14.80
N HIS A 169 2.42 10.97 14.51
CA HIS A 169 2.63 12.18 15.31
C HIS A 169 1.31 12.65 15.89
N THR A 170 1.37 13.29 17.03
CA THR A 170 0.26 14.05 17.60
C THR A 170 0.77 15.32 18.30
N ARG A 171 -0.05 16.35 18.32
CA ARG A 171 0.23 17.55 19.09
C ARG A 171 -0.20 17.37 20.52
N ILE A 172 0.62 17.85 21.44
CA ILE A 172 0.30 17.99 22.84
C ILE A 172 0.43 19.44 23.25
N GLU A 173 -0.60 19.95 23.90
CA GLU A 173 -0.62 21.32 24.39
C GLU A 173 -0.11 21.35 25.83
N ILE A 174 0.99 22.08 26.06
CA ILE A 174 1.54 22.34 27.38
C ILE A 174 1.45 23.83 27.72
N SER A 175 1.24 24.16 29.00
CA SER A 175 1.23 25.57 29.41
C SER A 175 2.63 26.19 29.33
N VAL A 176 2.72 27.47 29.09
CA VAL A 176 4.00 28.20 29.15
C VAL A 176 4.73 27.99 30.48
N TRP A 177 4.00 27.91 31.58
CA TRP A 177 4.58 27.65 32.92
C TRP A 177 5.22 26.28 33.00
N GLN A 178 4.56 25.28 32.48
CA GLN A 178 5.08 23.93 32.44
C GLN A 178 6.28 23.81 31.48
N ALA A 179 6.28 24.57 30.39
CA ALA A 179 7.42 24.63 29.48
C ALA A 179 8.66 25.29 30.16
N ILE A 180 8.47 26.34 31.01
CA ILE A 180 9.55 27.01 31.72
C ILE A 180 10.10 26.16 32.85
N VAL A 181 9.23 25.68 33.74
CA VAL A 181 9.61 25.01 35.00
C VAL A 181 9.83 23.49 34.81
N GLY A 182 9.20 22.90 33.79
CA GLY A 182 9.12 21.46 33.61
C GLY A 182 8.00 20.85 34.46
N GLY A 183 7.92 19.54 34.45
CA GLY A 183 6.96 18.81 35.25
C GLY A 183 6.38 17.59 34.54
N ASP A 184 5.39 17.01 35.15
CA ASP A 184 4.70 15.84 34.61
C ASP A 184 3.52 16.26 33.74
N TYR A 185 3.42 15.63 32.55
CA TYR A 185 2.30 15.79 31.63
C TYR A 185 1.63 14.44 31.42
N TYR A 186 0.30 14.40 31.48
CA TYR A 186 -0.50 13.20 31.29
C TYR A 186 -1.14 13.23 29.91
N PHE A 187 -0.71 12.31 29.05
CA PHE A 187 -1.21 12.15 27.70
C PHE A 187 -2.09 10.92 27.59
N THR A 188 -3.27 11.08 27.02
CA THR A 188 -4.12 9.94 26.66
C THR A 188 -4.06 9.68 25.16
N ASN A 189 -3.57 8.50 24.80
CA ASN A 189 -3.43 8.08 23.41
C ASN A 189 -4.79 7.78 22.77
N PHE A 190 -4.83 7.66 21.45
CA PHE A 190 -6.03 7.33 20.67
C PHE A 190 -6.64 5.95 21.02
N ASP A 191 -5.88 5.03 21.64
CA ASP A 191 -6.33 3.74 22.14
C ASP A 191 -6.81 3.81 23.62
N GLY A 192 -6.93 5.01 24.19
CA GLY A 192 -7.41 5.25 25.55
C GLY A 192 -6.35 5.03 26.64
N LYS A 193 -5.15 4.61 26.31
CA LYS A 193 -4.07 4.44 27.29
C LYS A 193 -3.50 5.77 27.72
N GLN A 194 -3.26 5.91 29.02
CA GLN A 194 -2.69 7.10 29.61
C GLN A 194 -1.18 6.93 29.87
N PHE A 195 -0.41 7.94 29.49
CA PHE A 195 1.04 8.00 29.64
C PHE A 195 1.45 9.22 30.44
N LYS A 196 2.34 9.00 31.38
CA LYS A 196 3.00 10.09 32.13
C LYS A 196 4.31 10.47 31.43
N ILE A 197 4.42 11.70 30.99
CA ILE A 197 5.56 12.21 30.25
C ILE A 197 6.25 13.27 31.10
N LYS A 198 7.55 13.12 31.29
CA LYS A 198 8.34 14.14 32.00
C LYS A 198 8.77 15.22 31.00
N VAL A 199 8.23 16.41 31.18
CA VAL A 199 8.59 17.59 30.40
C VAL A 199 9.79 18.26 31.08
N PRO A 200 10.94 18.39 30.42
CA PRO A 200 12.11 19.11 30.97
C PRO A 200 11.82 20.61 31.11
N ALA A 201 12.47 21.27 32.06
CA ALA A 201 12.46 22.72 32.16
C ALA A 201 13.13 23.34 30.91
N GLY A 202 12.56 24.44 30.42
CA GLY A 202 13.03 25.09 29.20
C GLY A 202 12.62 24.42 27.91
N THR A 203 11.59 23.54 27.93
CA THR A 203 11.06 22.89 26.74
C THR A 203 10.55 23.90 25.72
N GLN A 204 11.03 23.80 24.49
CA GLN A 204 10.67 24.67 23.38
C GLN A 204 9.46 24.17 22.60
N PRO A 205 8.75 25.05 21.86
CA PRO A 205 7.75 24.62 20.88
C PRO A 205 8.35 23.63 19.87
N ALA A 206 7.52 22.71 19.37
CA ALA A 206 7.92 21.67 18.44
C ALA A 206 8.96 20.67 18.99
N THR A 207 9.24 20.65 20.30
CA THR A 207 10.01 19.58 20.93
C THR A 207 9.29 18.25 20.77
N LYS A 208 10.02 17.20 20.37
CA LYS A 208 9.46 15.88 20.09
C LYS A 208 9.75 14.92 21.25
N PHE A 209 8.71 14.32 21.84
CA PHE A 209 8.81 13.23 22.80
C PHE A 209 8.39 11.94 22.13
N ARG A 210 9.24 10.91 22.17
CA ARG A 210 8.98 9.61 21.53
C ARG A 210 8.34 8.66 22.53
N LEU A 211 7.22 8.05 22.12
CA LEU A 211 6.56 6.96 22.81
C LEU A 211 6.75 5.67 22.02
N ASN A 212 7.59 4.79 22.55
CA ASN A 212 7.92 3.53 21.90
C ASN A 212 6.70 2.59 21.85
N GLY A 213 6.46 2.01 20.68
CA GLY A 213 5.39 1.04 20.48
C GLY A 213 3.96 1.58 20.69
N GLN A 214 3.74 2.91 20.58
CA GLN A 214 2.43 3.52 20.77
C GLN A 214 1.85 4.13 19.48
N GLY A 215 2.51 3.93 18.36
CA GLY A 215 2.06 4.38 17.05
C GLY A 215 1.14 3.39 16.34
N MET A 216 1.19 3.39 15.02
CA MET A 216 0.46 2.48 14.14
C MET A 216 1.12 1.10 14.09
N MET A 217 0.38 0.10 13.60
CA MET A 217 0.97 -1.21 13.34
C MET A 217 1.96 -1.13 12.17
N LEU A 218 3.14 -1.68 12.33
CA LEU A 218 4.11 -1.88 11.25
C LEU A 218 3.87 -3.21 10.53
N ASN A 219 3.45 -4.20 11.29
CA ASN A 219 3.06 -5.53 10.84
C ASN A 219 2.08 -6.15 11.85
N LYS A 220 1.66 -7.40 11.63
CA LYS A 220 0.67 -8.10 12.49
C LYS A 220 1.07 -8.20 13.97
N GLN A 221 2.35 -8.04 14.31
CA GLN A 221 2.86 -8.27 15.67
C GLN A 221 3.56 -7.06 16.27
N THR A 222 4.04 -6.13 15.43
CA THR A 222 4.87 -5.02 15.87
C THR A 222 4.15 -3.71 15.66
N ARG A 223 4.03 -2.95 16.74
CA ARG A 223 3.52 -1.59 16.73
C ARG A 223 4.68 -0.61 16.62
N GLY A 224 4.54 0.40 15.76
CA GLY A 224 5.52 1.47 15.60
C GLY A 224 5.50 2.45 16.77
N ASP A 225 6.39 3.41 16.72
CA ASP A 225 6.47 4.46 17.71
C ASP A 225 5.55 5.62 17.36
N MET A 226 5.31 6.48 18.33
CA MET A 226 4.58 7.72 18.18
C MET A 226 5.43 8.88 18.68
N CYS A 227 5.35 10.03 18.02
CA CYS A 227 5.96 11.28 18.44
C CYS A 227 4.91 12.25 18.96
N LEU A 228 5.09 12.74 20.16
CA LEU A 228 4.35 13.86 20.71
C LEU A 228 5.09 15.14 20.40
N VAL A 229 4.45 16.10 19.76
CA VAL A 229 5.04 17.39 19.36
C VAL A 229 4.43 18.46 20.23
N THR A 230 5.27 19.20 20.96
CA THR A 230 4.79 20.21 21.89
C THR A 230 4.28 21.45 21.17
N GLU A 231 3.11 21.90 21.58
CA GLU A 231 2.54 23.20 21.29
C GLU A 231 2.41 23.96 22.62
N ILE A 232 2.92 25.18 22.69
CA ILE A 232 2.93 25.93 23.94
C ILE A 232 1.77 26.91 23.93
N ASN A 233 0.87 26.74 24.91
CA ASN A 233 -0.23 27.67 25.13
C ASN A 233 0.25 28.80 25.99
N ILE A 234 0.18 30.03 25.44
CA ILE A 234 0.50 31.28 26.12
C ILE A 234 -0.81 32.02 26.40
N PRO A 235 -1.34 31.92 27.63
CA PRO A 235 -2.60 32.56 27.98
C PRO A 235 -2.42 34.11 28.08
N ALA A 236 -3.45 34.82 27.69
CA ALA A 236 -3.52 36.28 28.01
C ALA A 236 -3.67 36.44 29.51
N ILE A 237 -2.86 37.32 30.11
CA ILE A 237 -2.89 37.62 31.55
C ILE A 237 -3.36 39.06 31.74
N HIS A 238 -4.47 39.23 32.45
CA HIS A 238 -5.07 40.54 32.74
C HIS A 238 -4.88 40.95 34.18
N ASP A 239 -4.38 40.08 35.03
CA ASP A 239 -4.11 40.33 36.46
C ASP A 239 -2.83 41.17 36.59
N SER A 240 -2.97 42.37 37.18
CA SER A 240 -1.86 43.35 37.34
C SER A 240 -0.72 42.80 38.22
N GLU A 241 -1.02 41.99 39.23
CA GLU A 241 -0.01 41.41 40.11
C GLU A 241 0.84 40.36 39.34
N ARG A 242 0.20 39.48 38.57
CA ARG A 242 0.90 38.52 37.72
C ARG A 242 1.72 39.19 36.64
N VAL A 243 1.20 40.24 35.99
CA VAL A 243 1.93 41.05 35.01
C VAL A 243 3.17 41.66 35.64
N SER A 244 3.07 42.21 36.87
CA SER A 244 4.21 42.77 37.60
C SER A 244 5.29 41.75 37.88
N ILE A 245 4.92 40.52 38.30
CA ILE A 245 5.86 39.42 38.56
C ILE A 245 6.57 39.01 37.25
N ILE A 246 5.84 38.87 36.16
CA ILE A 246 6.43 38.51 34.87
C ILE A 246 7.39 39.58 34.38
N ASN A 247 7.05 40.85 34.49
CA ASN A 247 7.93 41.96 34.11
C ASN A 247 9.24 41.98 34.92
N LYS A 248 9.19 41.63 36.21
CA LYS A 248 10.40 41.50 37.04
C LYS A 248 11.28 40.33 36.58
N LEU A 249 10.68 39.22 36.15
CA LEU A 249 11.42 38.08 35.64
C LEU A 249 12.00 38.29 34.24
N SER A 250 11.34 39.13 33.42
CA SER A 250 11.77 39.42 32.05
C SER A 250 12.92 40.40 31.99
N ASN A 251 13.09 41.24 33.02
CA ASN A 251 14.18 42.23 33.15
C ASN A 251 15.03 41.89 34.36
N PRO A 252 15.85 40.83 34.33
CA PRO A 252 16.82 40.59 35.40
C PRO A 252 17.84 41.73 35.42
N GLN A 253 17.92 42.46 36.53
CA GLN A 253 18.99 43.44 36.78
C GLN A 253 20.33 42.74 36.94
#